data_e5eb702fb4f91ded12c3e55d36278e9b
#
_entry.id   e5eb702fb4f91ded12c3e55d36278e9b
#
_cell.length_a   1.000
_cell.length_b   1.000
_cell.length_c   1.000
_cell.angle_alpha   90.00
_cell.angle_beta   90.00
_cell.angle_gamma   90.00
#
_symmetry.space_group_name_H-M   'P 1'
#
loop_
_entity.id
_entity.type
_entity.pdbx_description
1 polymer ?
#
loop_
_entity_poly.entity_id
_entity_poly.type
_entity_poly.pdbx_seq_one_letter_code
_entity_poly.pdbx_strand_id
1 'polypeptide(L)'
;MKNVAVVGSQWGDEGKGKIVDWLSSEADIVVRFQGGHNAGHTLVIDGITYKLRLLPSGIVRNDKISIIGNGVVVDPWALLDEIDEIKSKGVKVSPENLIISESANLILPFHREMDEIREDAAGTVSYTHLRAHET
;
A
#
# COMPACT_ATOMS: atom_id res chain seq x y z
N MET A 1 -9.37 11.10 21.58
CA MET A 1 -8.58 10.06 20.89
C MET A 1 -7.36 10.71 20.25
N LYS A 2 -6.22 10.08 20.30
CA LYS A 2 -4.99 10.66 19.72
C LYS A 2 -4.74 10.07 18.35
N ASN A 3 -4.40 10.90 17.37
CA ASN A 3 -3.94 10.45 16.07
C ASN A 3 -2.47 9.96 16.19
N VAL A 4 -2.14 8.88 15.50
CA VAL A 4 -0.81 8.27 15.53
C VAL A 4 -0.29 8.14 14.10
N ALA A 5 0.96 8.53 13.88
CA ALA A 5 1.67 8.28 12.65
C ALA A 5 2.81 7.28 12.89
N VAL A 6 2.92 6.29 12.02
CA VAL A 6 4.01 5.30 12.06
C VAL A 6 4.92 5.55 10.87
N VAL A 7 6.15 5.90 11.15
CA VAL A 7 7.17 6.24 10.15
C VAL A 7 8.41 5.39 10.39
N GLY A 8 8.97 4.80 9.33
CA GLY A 8 10.25 4.11 9.41
C GLY A 8 11.42 5.10 9.42
N SER A 9 12.39 4.86 10.27
CA SER A 9 13.60 5.67 10.38
C SER A 9 14.84 5.01 9.79
N GLN A 10 14.73 3.76 9.35
CA GLN A 10 15.84 2.96 8.82
C GLN A 10 15.46 2.33 7.48
N TRP A 11 16.47 1.92 6.73
CA TRP A 11 16.31 1.17 5.49
C TRP A 11 15.99 -0.29 5.76
N GLY A 12 14.98 -0.84 5.09
CA GLY A 12 14.68 -2.25 5.09
C GLY A 12 13.48 -2.66 5.96
N ASP A 13 13.44 -3.93 6.36
CA ASP A 13 12.37 -4.50 7.17
C ASP A 13 12.53 -4.15 8.64
N GLU A 14 11.84 -3.13 9.08
CA GLU A 14 11.90 -2.58 10.44
C GLU A 14 10.83 -3.17 11.36
N GLY A 15 10.05 -4.12 10.90
CA GLY A 15 8.94 -4.67 11.69
C GLY A 15 7.74 -3.73 11.84
N LYS A 16 7.65 -2.68 11.06
CA LYS A 16 6.52 -1.72 11.08
C LYS A 16 5.16 -2.40 10.89
N GLY A 17 5.11 -3.46 10.09
CA GLY A 17 3.87 -4.16 9.78
C GLY A 17 3.11 -4.63 11.02
N LYS A 18 3.79 -5.18 12.01
CA LYS A 18 3.18 -5.65 13.26
C LYS A 18 2.61 -4.52 14.10
N ILE A 19 3.35 -3.41 14.17
CA ILE A 19 2.92 -2.22 14.94
C ILE A 19 1.73 -1.57 14.24
N VAL A 20 1.77 -1.44 12.92
CA VAL A 20 0.68 -0.89 12.14
C VAL A 20 -0.56 -1.75 12.24
N ASP A 21 -0.44 -3.07 12.21
CA ASP A 21 -1.57 -3.97 12.36
C ASP A 21 -2.21 -3.85 13.74
N TRP A 22 -1.41 -3.81 14.80
CA TRP A 22 -1.91 -3.62 16.15
C TRP A 22 -2.62 -2.27 16.32
N LEU A 23 -2.01 -1.17 15.85
CA LEU A 23 -2.63 0.16 15.89
C LEU A 23 -3.90 0.23 15.04
N SER A 24 -3.93 -0.44 13.90
CA SER A 24 -5.10 -0.50 13.02
C SER A 24 -6.30 -1.18 13.69
N SER A 25 -6.05 -2.11 14.61
CA SER A 25 -7.14 -2.74 15.36
C SER A 25 -7.88 -1.76 16.27
N GLU A 26 -7.19 -0.74 16.77
CA GLU A 26 -7.73 0.27 17.67
C GLU A 26 -8.21 1.55 16.97
N ALA A 27 -7.80 1.76 15.71
CA ALA A 27 -8.14 2.95 14.95
C ALA A 27 -9.49 2.82 14.26
N ASP A 28 -10.21 3.94 14.09
CA ASP A 28 -11.43 4.01 13.27
C ASP A 28 -11.09 4.21 11.79
N ILE A 29 -10.03 4.94 11.54
CA ILE A 29 -9.55 5.28 10.18
C ILE A 29 -8.07 4.91 10.08
N VAL A 30 -7.73 4.21 9.02
CA VAL A 30 -6.34 3.86 8.69
C VAL A 30 -5.96 4.48 7.36
N VAL A 31 -4.92 5.29 7.37
CA VAL A 31 -4.45 6.02 6.18
C VAL A 31 -3.07 5.52 5.77
N ARG A 32 -2.96 5.05 4.53
CA ARG A 32 -1.67 4.92 3.88
C ARG A 32 -1.35 6.24 3.21
N PHE A 33 -0.31 6.92 3.64
CA PHE A 33 -0.03 8.29 3.20
C PHE A 33 1.10 8.39 2.19
N GLN A 34 1.90 7.33 1.99
CA GLN A 34 3.04 7.32 1.05
C GLN A 34 3.38 5.92 0.55
N GLY A 35 4.28 5.85 -0.42
CA GLY A 35 4.79 4.62 -1.01
C GLY A 35 3.97 4.15 -2.21
N GLY A 36 4.26 2.95 -2.68
CA GLY A 36 3.62 2.34 -3.85
C GLY A 36 3.36 0.85 -3.62
N HIS A 37 3.12 0.10 -4.70
CA HIS A 37 2.84 -1.34 -4.64
C HIS A 37 4.09 -2.23 -4.53
N ASN A 38 5.29 -1.63 -4.52
CA ASN A 38 6.56 -2.35 -4.47
C ASN A 38 6.85 -2.96 -3.10
N ALA A 39 6.36 -2.32 -2.04
CA ALA A 39 6.49 -2.80 -0.67
C ALA A 39 5.14 -3.32 -0.17
N GLY A 40 5.12 -4.54 0.29
CA GLY A 40 3.94 -5.16 0.85
C GLY A 40 4.16 -5.65 2.27
N HIS A 41 3.09 -5.95 2.95
CA HIS A 41 3.15 -6.63 4.23
C HIS A 41 2.08 -7.71 4.30
N THR A 42 2.35 -8.70 5.12
CA THR A 42 1.47 -9.85 5.31
C THR A 42 0.83 -9.77 6.68
N LEU A 43 -0.49 -9.91 6.71
CA LEU A 43 -1.29 -10.01 7.93
C LEU A 43 -1.87 -11.41 8.05
N VAL A 44 -1.96 -11.91 9.27
CA VAL A 44 -2.68 -13.14 9.57
C VAL A 44 -3.75 -12.83 10.59
N ILE A 45 -5.02 -12.99 10.21
CA ILE A 45 -6.18 -12.75 11.06
C ILE A 45 -7.10 -13.98 10.98
N ASP A 46 -7.41 -14.55 12.12
CA ASP A 46 -8.28 -15.75 12.23
C ASP A 46 -7.82 -16.90 11.31
N GLY A 47 -6.51 -17.09 11.18
CA GLY A 47 -5.92 -18.14 10.35
C GLY A 47 -5.89 -17.84 8.86
N ILE A 48 -6.39 -16.68 8.42
CA ILE A 48 -6.38 -16.25 7.03
C ILE A 48 -5.21 -15.30 6.80
N THR A 49 -4.42 -15.57 5.77
CA THR A 49 -3.28 -14.75 5.37
C THR A 49 -3.71 -13.74 4.32
N TYR A 50 -3.47 -12.46 4.59
CA TYR A 50 -3.71 -11.36 3.67
C TYR A 50 -2.38 -10.73 3.25
N LYS A 51 -2.17 -10.60 1.96
CA LYS A 51 -0.99 -9.90 1.41
C LYS A 51 -1.44 -8.54 0.88
N LEU A 52 -1.03 -7.48 1.57
CA LEU A 52 -1.39 -6.11 1.21
C LEU A 52 -0.19 -5.38 0.62
N ARG A 53 -0.43 -4.59 -0.41
CA ARG A 53 0.57 -3.74 -1.06
C ARG A 53 0.14 -2.28 -1.07
N LEU A 54 -0.94 -1.96 -1.75
CA LEU A 54 -1.52 -0.61 -1.80
C LEU A 54 -2.60 -0.39 -0.74
N LEU A 55 -3.36 -1.42 -0.41
CA LEU A 55 -4.46 -1.30 0.53
C LEU A 55 -3.94 -1.10 1.96
N PRO A 56 -4.52 -0.15 2.70
CA PRO A 56 -4.24 0.00 4.12
C PRO A 56 -4.63 -1.23 4.93
N SER A 57 -3.92 -1.49 6.02
CA SER A 57 -4.17 -2.65 6.88
C SER A 57 -5.56 -2.71 7.51
N GLY A 58 -6.24 -1.57 7.64
CA GLY A 58 -7.60 -1.52 8.15
C GLY A 58 -8.64 -2.16 7.26
N ILE A 59 -8.33 -2.37 5.96
CA ILE A 59 -9.31 -2.90 4.99
C ILE A 59 -9.80 -4.31 5.33
N VAL A 60 -8.98 -5.12 5.98
CA VAL A 60 -9.33 -6.49 6.37
C VAL A 60 -10.22 -6.55 7.62
N ARG A 61 -10.53 -5.40 8.20
CA ARG A 61 -11.41 -5.27 9.36
C ARG A 61 -12.72 -4.60 8.95
N ASN A 62 -13.85 -5.16 9.39
CA ASN A 62 -15.18 -4.79 8.90
C ASN A 62 -15.68 -3.40 9.29
N ASP A 63 -15.10 -2.80 10.33
CA ASP A 63 -15.60 -1.56 10.95
C ASP A 63 -14.66 -0.37 10.77
N LYS A 64 -13.71 -0.46 9.85
CA LYS A 64 -12.70 0.57 9.61
C LYS A 64 -12.91 1.26 8.28
N ILE A 65 -12.52 2.53 8.22
CA ILE A 65 -12.36 3.25 6.97
C ILE A 65 -10.89 3.24 6.59
N SER A 66 -10.59 2.82 5.38
CA SER A 66 -9.24 2.78 4.85
C SER A 66 -9.08 3.84 3.77
N ILE A 67 -8.02 4.63 3.85
CA ILE A 67 -7.76 5.73 2.93
C ILE A 67 -6.39 5.55 2.28
N ILE A 68 -6.36 5.63 0.96
CA ILE A 68 -5.13 5.79 0.18
C ILE A 68 -4.94 7.29 -0.05
N GLY A 69 -3.93 7.85 0.60
CA GLY A 69 -3.65 9.29 0.58
C GLY A 69 -2.89 9.75 -0.67
N ASN A 70 -2.76 11.04 -0.81
CA ASN A 70 -2.17 11.70 -1.97
C ASN A 70 -0.66 11.46 -2.17
N GLY A 71 0.05 11.06 -1.13
CA GLY A 71 1.47 10.69 -1.23
C GLY A 71 1.73 9.27 -1.73
N VAL A 72 0.67 8.49 -1.96
CA VAL A 72 0.76 7.13 -2.51
C VAL A 72 0.83 7.19 -4.03
N VAL A 73 1.69 6.37 -4.61
CA VAL A 73 1.74 6.16 -6.06
C VAL A 73 0.95 4.90 -6.38
N VAL A 74 -0.14 5.05 -7.10
CA VAL A 74 -1.12 4.00 -7.35
C VAL A 74 -0.97 3.45 -8.78
N ASP A 75 -0.73 2.15 -8.88
CA ASP A 75 -0.95 1.39 -10.11
C ASP A 75 -2.40 0.90 -10.09
N PRO A 76 -3.30 1.41 -10.97
CA PRO A 76 -4.72 1.05 -10.93
C PRO A 76 -4.99 -0.43 -11.14
N TRP A 77 -4.22 -1.08 -12.00
CA TRP A 77 -4.38 -2.52 -12.29
C TRP A 77 -3.93 -3.35 -11.10
N ALA A 78 -2.77 -3.02 -10.51
CA ALA A 78 -2.30 -3.68 -9.31
C ALA A 78 -3.28 -3.51 -8.14
N LEU A 79 -3.89 -2.34 -8.00
CA LEU A 79 -4.91 -2.09 -6.98
C LEU A 79 -6.17 -2.93 -7.19
N LEU A 80 -6.65 -3.03 -8.43
CA LEU A 80 -7.83 -3.85 -8.76
C LEU A 80 -7.57 -5.33 -8.50
N ASP A 81 -6.40 -5.83 -8.88
CA ASP A 81 -6.00 -7.22 -8.60
C ASP A 81 -5.94 -7.51 -7.10
N GLU A 82 -5.40 -6.58 -6.33
CA GLU A 82 -5.32 -6.70 -4.87
C GLU A 82 -6.71 -6.68 -4.23
N ILE A 83 -7.61 -5.82 -4.70
CA ILE A 83 -9.01 -5.76 -4.25
C ILE A 83 -9.71 -7.09 -4.55
N ASP A 84 -9.55 -7.63 -5.74
CA ASP A 84 -10.16 -8.90 -6.13
C ASP A 84 -9.63 -10.07 -5.28
N GLU A 85 -8.33 -10.07 -4.99
CA GLU A 85 -7.73 -11.10 -4.14
C GLU A 85 -8.29 -11.08 -2.72
N ILE A 86 -8.38 -9.92 -2.09
CA ILE A 86 -8.91 -9.85 -0.72
C ILE A 86 -10.43 -10.10 -0.66
N LYS A 87 -11.18 -9.70 -1.68
CA LYS A 87 -12.60 -10.05 -1.80
C LYS A 87 -12.82 -11.56 -1.88
N SER A 88 -11.95 -12.28 -2.59
CA SER A 88 -11.99 -13.74 -2.67
C SER A 88 -11.79 -14.42 -1.32
N LYS A 89 -11.18 -13.72 -0.37
CA LYS A 89 -10.97 -14.17 1.02
C LYS A 89 -12.07 -13.71 1.99
N GLY A 90 -13.16 -13.15 1.47
CA GLY A 90 -14.31 -12.73 2.25
C GLY A 90 -14.27 -11.30 2.79
N VAL A 91 -13.29 -10.50 2.38
CA VAL A 91 -13.21 -9.08 2.76
C VAL A 91 -14.17 -8.25 1.93
N LYS A 92 -14.95 -7.41 2.58
CA LYS A 92 -15.83 -6.46 1.91
C LYS A 92 -15.06 -5.20 1.54
N VAL A 93 -15.10 -4.83 0.26
CA VAL A 93 -14.52 -3.58 -0.27
C VAL A 93 -15.59 -2.81 -1.01
N SER A 94 -15.81 -1.57 -0.62
CA SER A 94 -16.80 -0.69 -1.23
C SER A 94 -16.36 0.78 -1.08
N PRO A 95 -17.00 1.72 -1.76
CA PRO A 95 -16.73 3.15 -1.58
C PRO A 95 -16.99 3.67 -0.15
N GLU A 96 -17.66 2.89 0.67
CA GLU A 96 -17.93 3.23 2.06
C GLU A 96 -16.75 2.98 2.99
N ASN A 97 -15.92 1.98 2.68
CA ASN A 97 -14.79 1.59 3.51
C ASN A 97 -13.42 1.76 2.87
N LEU A 98 -13.35 2.01 1.57
CA LEU A 98 -12.10 2.34 0.86
C LEU A 98 -12.26 3.66 0.12
N ILE A 99 -11.44 4.62 0.49
CA ILE A 99 -11.39 5.96 -0.11
C ILE A 99 -10.02 6.16 -0.72
N ILE A 100 -9.97 6.68 -1.93
CA ILE A 100 -8.72 7.00 -2.62
C ILE A 100 -8.70 8.51 -2.86
N SER A 101 -7.58 9.14 -2.49
CA SER A 101 -7.40 10.57 -2.75
C SER A 101 -7.43 10.84 -4.25
N GLU A 102 -8.20 11.82 -4.67
CA GLU A 102 -8.22 12.30 -6.07
C GLU A 102 -6.88 12.90 -6.52
N SER A 103 -6.02 13.27 -5.57
CA SER A 103 -4.69 13.79 -5.80
C SER A 103 -3.59 12.73 -5.72
N ALA A 104 -3.93 11.45 -5.63
CA ALA A 104 -2.94 10.37 -5.68
C ALA A 104 -2.30 10.29 -7.08
N ASN A 105 -1.00 10.06 -7.10
CA ASN A 105 -0.27 9.88 -8.36
C ASN A 105 -0.54 8.49 -8.94
N LEU A 106 -0.67 8.43 -10.27
CA LEU A 106 -0.91 7.18 -10.97
C LEU A 106 0.33 6.70 -11.71
N ILE A 107 0.60 5.40 -11.63
CA ILE A 107 1.52 4.71 -12.53
C ILE A 107 0.69 4.11 -13.66
N LEU A 108 0.96 4.53 -14.88
CA LEU A 108 0.32 4.02 -16.09
C LEU A 108 1.28 3.10 -16.85
N PRO A 109 0.79 2.20 -17.71
CA PRO A 109 1.63 1.24 -18.41
C PRO A 109 2.81 1.87 -19.17
N PHE A 110 2.59 3.02 -19.80
CA PHE A 110 3.66 3.70 -20.53
C PHE A 110 4.80 4.20 -19.64
N HIS A 111 4.57 4.43 -18.36
CA HIS A 111 5.65 4.78 -17.42
C HIS A 111 6.62 3.62 -17.25
N ARG A 112 6.13 2.40 -17.17
CA ARG A 112 6.97 1.19 -17.13
C ARG A 112 7.81 1.04 -18.39
N GLU A 113 7.18 1.19 -19.56
CA GLU A 113 7.88 1.12 -20.84
C GLU A 113 8.98 2.18 -20.94
N MET A 114 8.72 3.40 -20.47
CA MET A 114 9.73 4.46 -20.44
C MET A 114 10.90 4.15 -19.50
N ASP A 115 10.62 3.55 -18.34
CA ASP A 115 11.65 3.20 -17.38
C ASP A 115 12.51 2.04 -17.91
N GLU A 116 11.90 1.01 -18.51
CA GLU A 116 12.62 -0.08 -19.18
C GLU A 116 13.55 0.43 -20.28
N ILE A 117 13.06 1.35 -21.13
CA ILE A 117 13.89 1.96 -22.20
C ILE A 117 15.06 2.77 -21.61
N ARG A 118 14.84 3.48 -20.51
CA ARG A 118 15.89 4.25 -19.84
C ARG A 118 16.92 3.35 -19.18
N GLU A 119 16.50 2.27 -18.55
CA GLU A 119 17.38 1.29 -17.93
C GLU A 119 18.23 0.56 -18.96
N ASP A 120 17.65 0.15 -20.08
CA ASP A 120 18.36 -0.45 -21.20
C ASP A 120 19.41 0.52 -21.79
N ALA A 121 19.04 1.79 -21.96
CA ALA A 121 19.95 2.82 -22.48
C ALA A 121 21.09 3.17 -21.51
N ALA A 122 20.84 3.09 -20.19
CA ALA A 122 21.83 3.42 -19.16
C ALA A 122 22.70 2.23 -18.76
N GLY A 123 22.34 0.98 -19.12
CA GLY A 123 23.05 -0.24 -18.73
C GLY A 123 23.08 -0.48 -17.22
N THR A 124 22.18 0.15 -16.48
CA THR A 124 22.12 0.08 -15.02
C THR A 124 20.72 -0.28 -14.58
N VAL A 125 20.57 -1.32 -13.78
CA VAL A 125 19.30 -1.70 -13.17
C VAL A 125 19.01 -0.75 -12.02
N SER A 126 18.12 0.21 -12.24
CA SER A 126 17.80 1.30 -11.29
C SER A 126 16.78 0.92 -10.22
N TYR A 127 16.77 -0.31 -9.76
CA TYR A 127 15.94 -0.70 -8.61
C TYR A 127 16.28 0.07 -7.32
N THR A 128 17.47 0.64 -7.25
CA THR A 128 17.94 1.43 -6.11
C THR A 128 17.31 2.82 -6.05
N HIS A 129 16.95 3.43 -7.17
CA HIS A 129 16.37 4.78 -7.18
C HIS A 129 14.91 4.83 -6.74
N LEU A 130 14.11 3.84 -7.09
CA LEU A 130 12.72 3.75 -6.63
C LEU A 130 12.63 3.52 -5.12
N ARG A 131 13.57 2.79 -4.53
CA ARG A 131 13.65 2.60 -3.08
C ARG A 131 14.12 3.84 -2.32
N ALA A 132 14.93 4.69 -2.93
CA ALA A 132 15.44 5.91 -2.29
C ALA A 132 14.35 6.98 -2.06
N HIS A 133 13.23 6.91 -2.76
CA HIS A 133 12.09 7.80 -2.60
C HIS A 133 10.96 7.22 -1.72
N GLU A 134 11.12 6.01 -1.22
CA GLU A 134 10.15 5.34 -0.34
C GLU A 134 10.43 5.53 1.17
N THR A 135 11.44 6.29 1.49
CA THR A 135 11.77 6.65 2.90
C THR A 135 11.19 8.00 3.28
#